data_6aab245adbbec36524282e46e41a06a7
#
_entry.id   6aab245adbbec36524282e46e41a06a7
#
_cell.length_a   1.000
_cell.length_b   1.000
_cell.length_c   1.000
_cell.angle_alpha   90.00
_cell.angle_beta   90.00
_cell.angle_gamma   90.00
#
_symmetry.space_group_name_H-M   'P 1'
#
loop_
_entity.id
_entity.type
_entity.pdbx_description
1 polymer ?
#
loop_
_entity_poly.entity_id
_entity_poly.type
_entity_poly.pdbx_seq_one_letter_code
_entity_poly.pdbx_strand_id
1 'polypeptide(L)'
;VRVFKDAEVPLDMVLKAIEISRYAPSAGNKQPWRFVIIRESEKLKDLAKILRYSRPLMNAKVAVMVLANKDESPTSYMVDAALAAMYFWLAIHCMGLGAVWIQTLRNINELLEFVNAPQNYVPIALFAIGWPAEQPEPKDRKPLSEITYLERYGESVKF
;
A
#
# COMPACT_ATOMS: atom_id res chain seq x y z
N VAL A 1 10.46 -3.84 5.33
CA VAL A 1 10.90 -3.04 6.49
C VAL A 1 9.72 -2.85 7.42
N ARG A 2 9.89 -3.07 8.72
CA ARG A 2 8.86 -2.94 9.76
C ARG A 2 9.35 -2.17 10.98
N VAL A 3 10.64 -1.90 11.04
CA VAL A 3 11.29 -1.12 12.10
C VAL A 3 11.87 0.15 11.47
N PHE A 4 11.53 1.29 12.04
CA PHE A 4 11.90 2.61 11.51
C PHE A 4 12.72 3.38 12.54
N LYS A 5 13.59 4.25 12.03
CA LYS A 5 14.34 5.21 12.84
C LYS A 5 13.41 6.29 13.37
N ASP A 6 13.75 6.85 14.52
CA ASP A 6 13.05 8.02 15.06
C ASP A 6 13.51 9.29 14.33
N ALA A 7 13.13 9.40 13.08
CA ALA A 7 13.48 10.52 12.21
C ALA A 7 12.29 10.91 11.33
N GLU A 8 12.05 12.20 11.21
CA GLU A 8 10.94 12.73 10.40
C GLU A 8 11.07 12.35 8.93
N VAL A 9 9.92 12.06 8.32
CA VAL A 9 9.80 11.84 6.87
C VAL A 9 9.27 13.13 6.25
N PRO A 10 10.03 13.75 5.33
CA PRO A 10 9.58 14.95 4.63
C PRO A 10 8.30 14.69 3.84
N LEU A 11 7.33 15.58 3.95
CA LEU A 11 6.03 15.44 3.27
C LEU A 11 6.18 15.44 1.74
N ASP A 12 7.11 16.22 1.21
CA ASP A 12 7.40 16.31 -0.22
C ASP A 12 7.85 14.97 -0.82
N MET A 13 8.58 14.14 -0.08
CA MET A 13 8.93 12.78 -0.52
C MET A 13 7.68 11.90 -0.66
N VAL A 14 6.75 12.00 0.28
CA VAL A 14 5.48 11.25 0.21
C VAL A 14 4.62 11.73 -0.96
N LEU A 15 4.53 13.05 -1.14
CA LEU A 15 3.80 13.64 -2.27
C LEU A 15 4.42 13.27 -3.61
N LYS A 16 5.75 13.23 -3.71
CA LYS A 16 6.46 12.78 -4.92
C LYS A 16 6.18 11.30 -5.22
N ALA A 17 6.11 10.45 -4.22
CA ALA A 17 5.74 9.05 -4.40
C ALA A 17 4.29 8.91 -4.89
N ILE A 18 3.37 9.73 -4.37
CA ILE A 18 1.98 9.79 -4.86
C ILE A 18 1.94 10.30 -6.31
N GLU A 19 2.71 11.33 -6.64
CA GLU A 19 2.82 11.84 -8.02
C GLU A 19 3.27 10.75 -9.00
N ILE A 20 4.25 9.93 -8.63
CA ILE A 20 4.69 8.78 -9.42
C ILE A 20 3.57 7.73 -9.52
N SER A 21 2.87 7.45 -8.43
CA SER A 21 1.86 6.40 -8.38
C SER A 21 0.61 6.70 -9.22
N ARG A 22 0.32 7.98 -9.52
CA ARG A 22 -0.81 8.33 -10.41
C ARG A 22 -0.61 7.91 -11.86
N TYR A 23 0.59 7.50 -12.26
CA TYR A 23 0.86 6.91 -13.58
C TYR A 23 0.60 5.40 -13.65
N ALA A 24 0.10 4.80 -12.59
CA ALA A 24 -0.34 3.40 -12.61
C ALA A 24 -1.46 3.21 -13.65
N PRO A 25 -1.50 2.08 -14.37
CA PRO A 25 -2.60 1.79 -15.27
C PRO A 25 -3.92 1.57 -14.51
N SER A 26 -5.03 1.91 -15.16
CA SER A 26 -6.38 1.60 -14.68
C SER A 26 -7.33 1.29 -15.82
N ALA A 27 -8.35 0.50 -15.57
CA ALA A 27 -9.35 0.15 -16.57
C ALA A 27 -10.01 1.41 -17.16
N GLY A 28 -9.88 1.60 -18.49
CA GLY A 28 -10.39 2.79 -19.16
C GLY A 28 -9.82 4.11 -18.65
N ASN A 29 -8.62 4.08 -18.03
CA ASN A 29 -7.97 5.25 -17.41
C ASN A 29 -8.82 5.95 -16.35
N LYS A 30 -9.63 5.20 -15.60
CA LYS A 30 -10.60 5.74 -14.63
C LYS A 30 -9.97 6.27 -13.33
N GLN A 31 -8.78 5.80 -12.97
CA GLN A 31 -7.98 6.31 -11.85
C GLN A 31 -8.79 6.42 -10.52
N PRO A 32 -9.41 5.34 -10.04
CA PRO A 32 -10.38 5.38 -8.94
C PRO A 32 -9.74 5.52 -7.55
N TRP A 33 -8.44 5.71 -7.49
CA TRP A 33 -7.69 5.78 -6.23
C TRP A 33 -7.68 7.16 -5.59
N ARG A 34 -7.63 7.18 -4.25
CA ARG A 34 -7.35 8.36 -3.42
C ARG A 34 -6.32 7.99 -2.38
N PHE A 35 -5.50 8.94 -1.99
CA PHE A 35 -4.46 8.77 -0.97
C PHE A 35 -4.77 9.66 0.23
N VAL A 36 -4.82 9.06 1.42
CA VAL A 36 -4.96 9.78 2.68
C VAL A 36 -3.64 9.67 3.45
N ILE A 37 -2.99 10.79 3.71
CA ILE A 37 -1.71 10.88 4.43
C ILE A 37 -2.01 11.16 5.90
N ILE A 38 -1.45 10.35 6.81
CA ILE A 38 -1.63 10.45 8.26
C ILE A 38 -0.24 10.62 8.89
N ARG A 39 -0.03 11.72 9.64
CA ARG A 39 1.26 12.06 10.24
C ARG A 39 1.18 12.32 11.74
N GLU A 40 0.01 12.58 12.28
CA GLU A 40 -0.18 12.80 13.70
C GLU A 40 0.10 11.52 14.49
N SER A 41 1.03 11.59 15.44
CA SER A 41 1.47 10.43 16.23
C SER A 41 0.32 9.70 16.92
N GLU A 42 -0.64 10.44 17.49
CA GLU A 42 -1.80 9.83 18.16
C GLU A 42 -2.71 9.12 17.15
N LYS A 43 -2.93 9.68 15.97
CA LYS A 43 -3.69 9.02 14.90
C LYS A 43 -3.01 7.74 14.40
N LEU A 44 -1.67 7.72 14.31
CA LEU A 44 -0.93 6.51 13.96
C LEU A 44 -1.12 5.41 15.02
N LYS A 45 -1.09 5.76 16.30
CA LYS A 45 -1.34 4.84 17.42
C LYS A 45 -2.79 4.33 17.43
N ASP A 46 -3.76 5.21 17.18
CA ASP A 46 -5.17 4.83 17.12
C ASP A 46 -5.44 3.90 15.93
N LEU A 47 -4.87 4.20 14.78
CA LEU A 47 -4.94 3.35 13.60
C LEU A 47 -4.32 1.96 13.87
N ALA A 48 -3.24 1.90 14.67
CA ALA A 48 -2.62 0.65 15.10
C ALA A 48 -3.53 -0.20 16.00
N LYS A 49 -4.50 0.36 16.69
CA LYS A 49 -5.47 -0.36 17.53
C LYS A 49 -6.57 -1.04 16.70
N ILE A 50 -6.92 -0.45 15.54
CA ILE A 50 -7.97 -0.98 14.65
C ILE A 50 -7.52 -2.27 13.97
N LEU A 51 -6.24 -2.36 13.60
CA LEU A 51 -5.73 -3.36 12.66
C LEU A 51 -4.92 -4.46 13.36
N ARG A 52 -5.10 -5.69 12.90
CA ARG A 52 -4.19 -6.78 13.26
C ARG A 52 -2.87 -6.65 12.48
N TYR A 53 -1.74 -6.94 13.13
CA TYR A 53 -0.39 -6.83 12.54
C TYR A 53 0.07 -5.40 12.21
N SER A 54 -0.50 -4.42 12.86
CA SER A 54 -0.26 -2.98 12.66
C SER A 54 0.87 -2.40 13.52
N ARG A 55 1.59 -3.24 14.28
CA ARG A 55 2.70 -2.81 15.15
C ARG A 55 3.69 -1.84 14.47
N PRO A 56 4.00 -1.95 13.17
CA PRO A 56 4.86 -1.00 12.50
C PRO A 56 4.36 0.45 12.54
N LEU A 57 3.04 0.69 12.65
CA LEU A 57 2.48 2.04 12.79
C LEU A 57 2.91 2.74 14.07
N MET A 58 3.22 2.00 15.14
CA MET A 58 3.67 2.56 16.42
C MET A 58 5.03 3.27 16.31
N ASN A 59 5.85 2.89 15.34
CA ASN A 59 7.18 3.46 15.10
C ASN A 59 7.29 4.19 13.77
N ALA A 60 6.21 4.21 12.98
CA ALA A 60 6.16 4.95 11.74
C ALA A 60 6.03 6.45 12.00
N LYS A 61 6.52 7.27 11.08
CA LYS A 61 6.33 8.74 11.09
C LYS A 61 5.22 9.18 10.15
N VAL A 62 4.87 8.33 9.19
CA VAL A 62 3.79 8.57 8.24
C VAL A 62 3.06 7.27 7.98
N ALA A 63 1.75 7.34 7.84
CA ALA A 63 0.97 6.31 7.17
C ALA A 63 0.30 6.89 5.93
N VAL A 64 0.15 6.07 4.89
CA VAL A 64 -0.61 6.42 3.70
C VAL A 64 -1.65 5.33 3.44
N MET A 65 -2.92 5.70 3.45
CA MET A 65 -4.02 4.84 3.09
C MET A 65 -4.41 5.07 1.63
N VAL A 66 -4.48 4.00 0.87
CA VAL A 66 -4.96 4.02 -0.52
C VAL A 66 -6.41 3.54 -0.53
N LEU A 67 -7.30 4.42 -0.94
CA LEU A 67 -8.73 4.16 -1.08
C LEU A 67 -9.08 3.97 -2.55
N ALA A 68 -10.04 3.11 -2.84
CA ALA A 68 -10.61 2.91 -4.18
C ALA A 68 -12.09 3.29 -4.21
N ASN A 69 -12.49 4.12 -5.17
CA ASN A 69 -13.89 4.46 -5.41
C ASN A 69 -14.57 3.39 -6.26
N LYS A 70 -15.58 2.70 -5.68
CA LYS A 70 -16.32 1.63 -6.36
C LYS A 70 -17.14 2.13 -7.54
N ASP A 71 -17.63 3.36 -7.49
CA ASP A 71 -18.53 3.92 -8.51
C ASP A 71 -17.76 4.37 -9.76
N GLU A 72 -16.50 4.83 -9.57
CA GLU A 72 -15.64 5.25 -10.69
C GLU A 72 -15.16 4.07 -11.54
N SER A 73 -14.94 2.89 -10.94
CA SER A 73 -14.46 1.69 -11.63
C SER A 73 -15.09 0.42 -11.05
N PRO A 74 -16.40 0.18 -11.25
CA PRO A 74 -17.17 -0.85 -10.52
C PRO A 74 -16.59 -2.27 -10.63
N THR A 75 -16.00 -2.63 -11.76
CA THR A 75 -15.43 -3.96 -12.00
C THR A 75 -13.94 -4.09 -11.66
N SER A 76 -13.22 -2.98 -11.58
CA SER A 76 -11.74 -3.00 -11.51
C SER A 76 -11.14 -2.17 -10.37
N TYR A 77 -11.95 -1.46 -9.56
CA TYR A 77 -11.46 -0.52 -8.54
C TYR A 77 -10.40 -1.12 -7.61
N MET A 78 -10.53 -2.38 -7.23
CA MET A 78 -9.57 -3.04 -6.35
C MET A 78 -8.22 -3.27 -7.05
N VAL A 79 -8.26 -3.73 -8.29
CA VAL A 79 -7.07 -3.98 -9.11
C VAL A 79 -6.38 -2.67 -9.44
N ASP A 80 -7.14 -1.69 -9.93
CA ASP A 80 -6.63 -0.37 -10.29
C ASP A 80 -5.91 0.30 -9.10
N ALA A 81 -6.56 0.33 -7.93
CA ALA A 81 -5.98 0.93 -6.74
C ALA A 81 -4.81 0.11 -6.15
N ALA A 82 -4.82 -1.22 -6.30
CA ALA A 82 -3.68 -2.04 -5.90
C ALA A 82 -2.45 -1.78 -6.79
N LEU A 83 -2.63 -1.53 -8.09
CA LEU A 83 -1.55 -1.11 -8.98
C LEU A 83 -0.97 0.24 -8.55
N ALA A 84 -1.82 1.24 -8.29
CA ALA A 84 -1.36 2.54 -7.78
C ALA A 84 -0.63 2.40 -6.43
N ALA A 85 -1.13 1.57 -5.53
CA ALA A 85 -0.47 1.26 -4.25
C ALA A 85 0.90 0.61 -4.46
N MET A 86 1.05 -0.28 -5.45
CA MET A 86 2.34 -0.90 -5.76
C MET A 86 3.34 0.10 -6.33
N TYR A 87 2.91 0.99 -7.25
CA TYR A 87 3.74 2.09 -7.76
C TYR A 87 4.20 3.01 -6.63
N PHE A 88 3.29 3.38 -5.73
CA PHE A 88 3.61 4.15 -4.53
C PHE A 88 4.68 3.47 -3.68
N TRP A 89 4.51 2.18 -3.38
CA TRP A 89 5.44 1.42 -2.54
C TRP A 89 6.84 1.34 -3.15
N LEU A 90 6.93 1.09 -4.46
CA LEU A 90 8.21 1.10 -5.18
C LEU A 90 8.86 2.49 -5.17
N ALA A 91 8.09 3.55 -5.38
CA ALA A 91 8.60 4.92 -5.32
C ALA A 91 9.18 5.28 -3.94
N ILE A 92 8.46 4.92 -2.85
CA ILE A 92 8.95 5.07 -1.47
C ILE A 92 10.28 4.34 -1.28
N HIS A 93 10.38 3.10 -1.75
CA HIS A 93 11.62 2.33 -1.67
C HIS A 93 12.77 2.96 -2.46
N CYS A 94 12.52 3.42 -3.68
CA CYS A 94 13.53 4.08 -4.52
C CYS A 94 14.06 5.39 -3.92
N MET A 95 13.27 6.04 -3.05
CA MET A 95 13.68 7.24 -2.32
C MET A 95 14.45 6.93 -1.02
N GLY A 96 14.77 5.66 -0.74
CA GLY A 96 15.49 5.24 0.46
C GLY A 96 14.64 5.12 1.71
N LEU A 97 13.34 5.30 1.60
CA LEU A 97 12.40 5.08 2.71
C LEU A 97 12.02 3.60 2.81
N GLY A 98 11.66 3.18 4.03
CA GLY A 98 11.07 1.88 4.29
C GLY A 98 9.55 1.97 4.38
N ALA A 99 8.85 0.96 3.88
CA ALA A 99 7.41 0.84 4.05
C ALA A 99 6.98 -0.62 4.19
N VAL A 100 5.86 -0.84 4.87
CA VAL A 100 5.17 -2.12 4.94
C VAL A 100 3.70 -1.95 4.56
N TRP A 101 3.21 -2.84 3.70
CA TRP A 101 1.79 -2.95 3.39
C TRP A 101 1.07 -3.67 4.51
N ILE A 102 0.09 -3.02 5.11
CA ILE A 102 -0.79 -3.56 6.15
C ILE A 102 -2.15 -3.87 5.53
N GLN A 103 -2.67 -5.06 5.83
CA GLN A 103 -3.96 -5.52 5.31
C GLN A 103 -5.13 -4.71 5.87
N THR A 104 -6.02 -4.26 4.99
CA THR A 104 -7.14 -3.35 5.29
C THR A 104 -8.52 -3.99 5.13
N LEU A 105 -8.66 -5.00 4.28
CA LEU A 105 -9.96 -5.54 3.87
C LEU A 105 -10.76 -6.24 4.97
N ARG A 106 -10.20 -6.44 6.16
CA ARG A 106 -10.90 -6.99 7.33
C ARG A 106 -11.60 -5.93 8.17
N ASN A 107 -11.21 -4.66 8.02
CA ASN A 107 -11.64 -3.55 8.86
C ASN A 107 -12.09 -2.36 8.00
N ILE A 108 -12.84 -2.63 6.93
CA ILE A 108 -13.22 -1.63 5.93
C ILE A 108 -13.97 -0.48 6.59
N ASN A 109 -15.03 -0.76 7.35
CA ASN A 109 -15.90 0.26 7.92
C ASN A 109 -15.17 1.13 8.94
N GLU A 110 -14.41 0.49 9.85
CA GLU A 110 -13.63 1.20 10.87
C GLU A 110 -12.57 2.11 10.26
N LEU A 111 -11.95 1.68 9.15
CA LEU A 111 -10.95 2.48 8.44
C LEU A 111 -11.58 3.64 7.67
N LEU A 112 -12.75 3.44 7.04
CA LEU A 112 -13.48 4.51 6.37
C LEU A 112 -13.94 5.57 7.39
N GLU A 113 -14.48 5.14 8.53
CA GLU A 113 -14.85 6.04 9.63
C GLU A 113 -13.64 6.82 10.15
N PHE A 114 -12.52 6.13 10.38
CA PHE A 114 -11.28 6.74 10.87
C PHE A 114 -10.77 7.89 9.98
N VAL A 115 -10.87 7.74 8.64
CA VAL A 115 -10.43 8.78 7.69
C VAL A 115 -11.58 9.65 7.17
N ASN A 116 -12.80 9.48 7.71
CA ASN A 116 -14.02 10.17 7.29
C ASN A 116 -14.27 10.04 5.77
N ALA A 117 -14.09 8.84 5.24
CA ALA A 117 -14.31 8.55 3.82
C ALA A 117 -15.74 8.01 3.58
N PRO A 118 -16.37 8.34 2.44
CA PRO A 118 -17.70 7.83 2.09
C PRO A 118 -17.74 6.30 1.91
N GLN A 119 -18.93 5.69 2.09
CA GLN A 119 -19.13 4.24 2.03
C GLN A 119 -18.95 3.61 0.62
N ASN A 120 -18.89 4.42 -0.41
CA ASN A 120 -18.58 3.98 -1.77
C ASN A 120 -17.05 3.83 -2.01
N TYR A 121 -16.21 4.06 -1.00
CA TYR A 121 -14.79 3.76 -1.03
C TYR A 121 -14.47 2.43 -0.35
N VAL A 122 -13.32 1.86 -0.72
CA VAL A 122 -12.72 0.68 -0.07
C VAL A 122 -11.26 0.97 0.22
N PRO A 123 -10.78 0.81 1.47
CA PRO A 123 -9.36 0.92 1.79
C PRO A 123 -8.62 -0.32 1.26
N ILE A 124 -7.81 -0.14 0.22
CA ILE A 124 -7.11 -1.22 -0.49
C ILE A 124 -5.77 -1.53 0.17
N ALA A 125 -5.06 -0.50 0.59
CA ALA A 125 -3.75 -0.63 1.23
C ALA A 125 -3.56 0.42 2.31
N LEU A 126 -2.80 0.07 3.33
CA LEU A 126 -2.28 1.00 4.31
C LEU A 126 -0.77 0.79 4.42
N PHE A 127 0.00 1.83 4.26
CA PHE A 127 1.45 1.80 4.41
C PHE A 127 1.88 2.47 5.70
N ALA A 128 2.66 1.77 6.53
CA ALA A 128 3.46 2.40 7.58
C ALA A 128 4.83 2.74 6.98
N ILE A 129 5.27 3.99 7.11
CA ILE A 129 6.43 4.54 6.40
C ILE A 129 7.38 5.23 7.37
N GLY A 130 8.68 5.07 7.15
CA GLY A 130 9.74 5.72 7.89
C GLY A 130 11.11 5.46 7.29
N TRP A 131 12.15 6.06 7.85
CA TRP A 131 13.53 5.71 7.53
C TRP A 131 13.83 4.31 8.08
N PRO A 132 14.35 3.37 7.27
CA PRO A 132 14.57 2.00 7.71
C PRO A 132 15.61 1.94 8.84
N ALA A 133 15.29 1.23 9.93
CA ALA A 133 16.21 0.88 11.00
C ALA A 133 16.66 -0.58 10.90
N GLU A 134 16.19 -1.31 9.90
CA GLU A 134 16.54 -2.70 9.61
C GLU A 134 16.74 -2.91 8.10
N GLN A 135 17.53 -3.92 7.76
CA GLN A 135 17.65 -4.42 6.40
C GLN A 135 17.22 -5.89 6.40
N PRO A 136 15.93 -6.17 6.12
CA PRO A 136 15.42 -7.54 6.14
C PRO A 136 16.10 -8.40 5.08
N GLU A 137 16.43 -9.63 5.46
CA GLU A 137 16.92 -10.62 4.49
C GLU A 137 15.84 -10.94 3.44
N PRO A 138 16.24 -11.14 2.19
CA PRO A 138 15.33 -11.59 1.15
C PRO A 138 14.70 -12.93 1.55
N LYS A 139 13.40 -13.04 1.37
CA LYS A 139 12.69 -14.30 1.54
C LYS A 139 12.67 -15.10 0.24
N ASP A 140 12.64 -16.42 0.37
CA ASP A 140 12.52 -17.32 -0.77
C ASP A 140 11.30 -16.99 -1.64
N ARG A 141 11.46 -17.22 -2.92
CA ARG A 141 10.41 -17.11 -3.93
C ARG A 141 10.20 -18.48 -4.57
N LYS A 142 8.98 -18.74 -4.99
CA LYS A 142 8.69 -19.90 -5.80
C LYS A 142 9.54 -19.88 -7.06
N PRO A 143 10.11 -21.01 -7.50
CA PRO A 143 10.84 -21.07 -8.74
C PRO A 143 9.91 -20.77 -9.93
N LEU A 144 10.48 -20.29 -11.04
CA LEU A 144 9.70 -19.94 -12.22
C LEU A 144 8.88 -21.13 -12.75
N SER A 145 9.41 -22.35 -12.65
CA SER A 145 8.74 -23.58 -13.08
C SER A 145 7.42 -23.87 -12.35
N GLU A 146 7.21 -23.34 -11.15
CA GLU A 146 5.96 -23.50 -10.39
C GLU A 146 4.91 -22.43 -10.70
N ILE A 147 5.30 -21.32 -11.30
CA ILE A 147 4.43 -20.16 -11.50
C ILE A 147 4.26 -19.76 -12.96
N THR A 148 4.86 -20.52 -13.89
CA THR A 148 4.85 -20.18 -15.31
C THR A 148 4.43 -21.39 -16.14
N TYR A 149 3.47 -21.18 -17.01
CA TYR A 149 2.93 -22.18 -17.93
C TYR A 149 2.95 -21.63 -19.35
N LEU A 150 3.12 -22.52 -20.34
CA LEU A 150 3.12 -22.17 -21.76
C LEU A 150 1.73 -22.42 -22.32
N GLU A 151 1.11 -21.39 -22.89
CA GLU A 151 -0.21 -21.39 -23.54
C GLU A 151 -1.38 -21.81 -22.66
N ARG A 152 -1.25 -22.90 -21.86
CA ARG A 152 -2.30 -23.41 -20.99
C ARG A 152 -1.80 -23.69 -19.58
N TYR A 153 -2.68 -23.53 -18.60
CA TYR A 153 -2.38 -23.87 -17.21
C TYR A 153 -2.02 -25.35 -17.10
N GLY A 154 -0.90 -25.65 -16.45
CA GLY A 154 -0.36 -27.02 -16.27
C GLY A 154 0.63 -27.45 -17.36
N GLU A 155 0.75 -26.74 -18.47
CA GLU A 155 1.76 -27.01 -19.50
C GLU A 155 3.08 -26.33 -19.12
N SER A 156 4.08 -27.12 -18.75
CA SER A 156 5.36 -26.59 -18.24
C SER A 156 6.20 -25.93 -19.33
N VAL A 157 6.81 -24.79 -18.98
CA VAL A 157 7.88 -24.19 -19.80
C VAL A 157 9.16 -25.00 -19.60
N LYS A 158 9.87 -25.31 -20.68
CA LYS A 158 11.23 -25.85 -20.63
C LYS A 158 12.20 -24.66 -20.53
N PHE A 159 12.88 -24.54 -19.39
CA PHE A 159 13.91 -23.54 -19.14
C PHE A 159 15.28 -24.09 -19.48
#